data_28960acc579f42835d313b6f9dfa6dd0
#
_entry.id   28960acc579f42835d313b6f9dfa6dd0
#
_cell.length_a   1.000
_cell.length_b   1.000
_cell.length_c   1.000
_cell.angle_alpha   90.00
_cell.angle_beta   90.00
_cell.angle_gamma   90.00
#
_symmetry.space_group_name_H-M   'P 1'
#
loop_
_entity.id
_entity.type
_entity.pdbx_description
1 polymer ?
#
loop_
_entity_poly.entity_id
_entity_poly.type
_entity_poly.pdbx_seq_one_letter_code
_entity_poly.pdbx_strand_id
1 'polypeptide(L)'
;MSHETSEGLASGIIVETEAYRPEDPACHAYRGPTMRNRTMFSGPGLAYIYLCYGTHHLLNVVCEGDGVGSAVLIRALRPLEGIDLMAQRRGRESRLCNGPGRLTRALGVDLSQDAHDLTASDLTISKGEPPGEIMSTTRIGITRGTELPWRYLALGDRNVSVRPRTMESCGLRNAWTGSRFRGRRSMG
;
A
#
# COMPACT_ATOMS: atom_id res chain seq x y z
N MET A 1 9.42 -3.46 0.86
CA MET A 1 8.88 -3.38 2.23
C MET A 1 9.38 -4.57 3.03
N SER A 2 9.86 -4.34 4.25
CA SER A 2 10.40 -5.36 5.15
C SER A 2 9.97 -5.12 6.58
N HIS A 3 9.88 -6.18 7.36
CA HIS A 3 9.67 -6.14 8.81
C HIS A 3 10.65 -7.11 9.47
N GLU A 4 11.51 -6.58 10.32
CA GLU A 4 12.44 -7.34 11.14
C GLU A 4 11.84 -7.52 12.54
N THR A 5 11.74 -8.76 12.98
CA THR A 5 11.17 -9.12 14.29
C THR A 5 12.13 -10.06 15.03
N SER A 6 11.84 -10.37 16.29
CA SER A 6 12.61 -11.39 17.04
C SER A 6 12.54 -12.79 16.41
N GLU A 7 11.53 -13.05 15.55
CA GLU A 7 11.40 -14.31 14.81
C GLU A 7 12.19 -14.32 13.50
N GLY A 8 12.65 -13.16 13.02
CA GLY A 8 13.41 -12.99 11.78
C GLY A 8 12.83 -11.92 10.84
N LEU A 9 13.48 -11.79 9.69
CA LEU A 9 13.12 -10.86 8.63
C LEU A 9 12.07 -11.45 7.69
N ALA A 10 11.03 -10.66 7.38
CA ALA A 10 10.08 -10.96 6.35
C ALA A 10 9.97 -9.75 5.39
N SER A 11 10.12 -9.96 4.08
CA SER A 11 10.12 -8.88 3.08
C SER A 11 9.37 -9.22 1.80
N GLY A 12 8.96 -8.16 1.07
CA GLY A 12 8.32 -8.30 -0.22
C GLY A 12 8.26 -7.00 -1.03
N ILE A 13 8.03 -7.12 -2.33
CA ILE A 13 7.80 -5.99 -3.23
C ILE A 13 6.32 -5.62 -3.19
N ILE A 14 6.01 -4.33 -3.00
CA ILE A 14 4.65 -3.82 -3.07
C ILE A 14 4.17 -3.94 -4.52
N VAL A 15 3.10 -4.67 -4.74
CA VAL A 15 2.52 -4.93 -6.07
C VAL A 15 1.08 -4.45 -6.21
N GLU A 16 0.47 -3.98 -5.12
CA GLU A 16 -0.89 -3.43 -5.14
C GLU A 16 -1.09 -2.43 -4.00
N THR A 17 -1.68 -1.27 -4.33
CA THR A 17 -2.01 -0.20 -3.38
C THR A 17 -3.36 0.43 -3.67
N GLU A 18 -3.93 1.13 -2.69
CA GLU A 18 -5.10 2.00 -2.88
C GLU A 18 -4.86 3.37 -2.24
N ALA A 19 -5.18 4.44 -2.97
CA ALA A 19 -5.10 5.80 -2.44
C ALA A 19 -6.40 6.21 -1.74
N TYR A 20 -6.25 6.96 -0.64
CA TYR A 20 -7.33 7.54 0.15
C TYR A 20 -6.99 8.99 0.48
N ARG A 21 -7.81 9.94 0.03
CA ARG A 21 -7.60 11.38 0.17
C ARG A 21 -8.65 12.01 1.09
N PRO A 22 -8.42 13.21 1.63
CA PRO A 22 -9.36 13.86 2.55
C PRO A 22 -10.76 14.08 1.98
N GLU A 23 -10.86 14.39 0.69
CA GLU A 23 -12.12 14.62 -0.02
C GLU A 23 -12.88 13.33 -0.41
N ASP A 24 -12.26 12.18 -0.19
CA ASP A 24 -12.83 10.88 -0.56
C ASP A 24 -13.79 10.38 0.53
N PRO A 25 -15.08 10.15 0.20
CA PRO A 25 -16.05 9.67 1.19
C PRO A 25 -15.77 8.24 1.70
N ALA A 26 -14.85 7.49 1.09
CA ALA A 26 -14.36 6.21 1.58
C ALA A 26 -13.15 6.34 2.53
N CYS A 27 -12.54 7.52 2.62
CA CYS A 27 -11.39 7.77 3.49
C CYS A 27 -11.81 7.89 4.96
N HIS A 28 -11.02 7.33 5.86
CA HIS A 28 -11.23 7.50 7.30
C HIS A 28 -11.08 8.97 7.76
N ALA A 29 -10.34 9.77 7.02
CA ALA A 29 -10.14 11.19 7.31
C ALA A 29 -11.26 12.11 6.79
N TYR A 30 -12.20 11.59 6.00
CA TYR A 30 -13.26 12.38 5.34
C TYR A 30 -14.07 13.26 6.31
N ARG A 31 -14.30 12.78 7.54
CA ARG A 31 -15.06 13.49 8.58
C ARG A 31 -14.16 14.26 9.58
N GLY A 32 -12.88 14.39 9.25
CA GLY A 32 -11.89 15.02 10.11
C GLY A 32 -11.22 14.05 11.10
N PRO A 33 -10.36 14.59 11.99
CA PRO A 33 -9.57 13.81 12.93
C PRO A 33 -10.42 13.23 14.07
N THR A 34 -10.05 12.02 14.48
CA THR A 34 -10.58 11.31 15.65
C THR A 34 -9.42 10.62 16.36
N MET A 35 -9.62 10.14 17.58
CA MET A 35 -8.61 9.35 18.29
C MET A 35 -8.16 8.12 17.49
N ARG A 36 -9.03 7.52 16.69
CA ARG A 36 -8.75 6.31 15.92
C ARG A 36 -7.91 6.57 14.67
N ASN A 37 -8.09 7.73 14.02
CA ASN A 37 -7.42 8.05 12.75
C ASN A 37 -6.39 9.16 12.86
N ARG A 38 -6.01 9.56 14.09
CA ARG A 38 -5.09 10.67 14.34
C ARG A 38 -3.76 10.53 13.60
N THR A 39 -3.24 9.31 13.48
CA THR A 39 -1.99 9.01 12.76
C THR A 39 -2.06 9.43 11.30
N MET A 40 -3.23 9.40 10.65
CA MET A 40 -3.39 9.89 9.27
C MET A 40 -3.13 11.38 9.10
N PHE A 41 -3.20 12.17 10.19
CA PHE A 41 -3.00 13.62 10.19
C PHE A 41 -1.63 14.04 10.72
N SER A 42 -0.79 13.05 11.03
CA SER A 42 0.59 13.25 11.46
C SER A 42 1.55 13.23 10.29
N GLY A 43 2.52 13.73 9.99
CA GLY A 43 3.41 13.84 8.82
C GLY A 43 3.62 12.57 7.99
N PRO A 44 4.14 12.71 6.79
CA PRO A 44 4.30 11.62 5.83
C PRO A 44 5.36 10.60 6.28
N GLY A 45 5.23 9.37 5.78
CA GLY A 45 6.15 8.27 6.07
C GLY A 45 5.76 7.43 7.29
N LEU A 46 4.72 7.81 8.02
CA LEU A 46 4.24 7.03 9.17
C LEU A 46 3.32 5.89 8.74
N ALA A 47 3.41 4.78 9.48
CA ALA A 47 2.46 3.68 9.38
C ALA A 47 1.13 4.10 10.03
N TYR A 48 0.03 4.02 9.30
CA TYR A 48 -1.31 4.09 9.88
C TYR A 48 -1.93 2.70 9.84
N ILE A 49 -2.12 2.12 11.02
CA ILE A 49 -2.61 0.75 11.17
C ILE A 49 -3.93 0.74 11.93
N TYR A 50 -4.91 0.03 11.41
CA TYR A 50 -6.20 -0.12 12.06
C TYR A 50 -6.73 -1.55 11.99
N LEU A 51 -7.58 -1.91 12.95
CA LEU A 51 -8.28 -3.18 12.97
C LEU A 51 -9.55 -3.10 12.12
N CYS A 52 -9.64 -3.92 11.08
CA CYS A 52 -10.75 -4.04 10.17
C CYS A 52 -11.62 -5.24 10.54
N TYR A 53 -12.93 -5.03 10.69
CA TYR A 53 -13.92 -6.06 11.11
C TYR A 53 -13.51 -6.85 12.35
N GLY A 54 -12.72 -6.28 13.24
CA GLY A 54 -12.26 -6.93 14.47
C GLY A 54 -11.27 -8.10 14.28
N THR A 55 -10.82 -8.38 13.06
CA THR A 55 -10.03 -9.58 12.75
C THR A 55 -8.75 -9.35 11.97
N HIS A 56 -8.65 -8.24 11.23
CA HIS A 56 -7.53 -7.99 10.33
C HIS A 56 -6.92 -6.63 10.57
N HIS A 57 -5.61 -6.57 10.77
CA HIS A 57 -4.86 -5.33 10.73
C HIS A 57 -4.67 -4.91 9.27
N LEU A 58 -4.86 -3.63 8.97
CA LEU A 58 -4.60 -3.07 7.66
C LEU A 58 -3.56 -1.95 7.78
N LEU A 59 -2.51 -2.04 6.96
CA LEU A 59 -1.37 -1.13 6.97
C LEU A 59 -1.49 -0.11 5.85
N ASN A 60 -1.42 1.15 6.23
CA ASN A 60 -1.37 2.28 5.31
C ASN A 60 -0.09 3.10 5.55
N VAL A 61 0.31 3.85 4.54
CA VAL A 61 1.38 4.84 4.60
C VAL A 61 0.76 6.22 4.57
N VAL A 62 1.02 7.07 5.54
CA VAL A 62 0.63 8.49 5.53
C VAL A 62 1.49 9.21 4.49
N CYS A 63 0.87 10.04 3.64
CA CYS A 63 1.53 10.58 2.44
C CYS A 63 1.60 12.11 2.39
N GLU A 64 0.73 12.82 3.10
CA GLU A 64 0.67 14.28 3.06
C GLU A 64 1.25 14.91 4.34
N GLY A 65 1.46 16.23 4.29
CA GLY A 65 1.97 16.97 5.44
C GLY A 65 1.00 17.00 6.63
N ASP A 66 1.51 17.46 7.75
CA ASP A 66 0.77 17.54 9.01
C ASP A 66 -0.59 18.23 8.85
N GLY A 67 -1.60 17.63 9.43
CA GLY A 67 -2.99 18.13 9.37
C GLY A 67 -3.77 17.71 8.13
N VAL A 68 -3.14 17.04 7.14
CA VAL A 68 -3.81 16.54 5.93
C VAL A 68 -4.00 15.02 6.01
N GLY A 69 -5.22 14.59 6.28
CA GLY A 69 -5.54 13.17 6.48
C GLY A 69 -5.59 12.38 5.18
N SER A 70 -4.46 11.93 4.67
CA SER A 70 -4.35 11.06 3.49
C SER A 70 -3.48 9.85 3.74
N ALA A 71 -3.75 8.74 3.05
CA ALA A 71 -2.94 7.55 3.18
C ALA A 71 -3.03 6.65 1.94
N VAL A 72 -2.01 5.81 1.77
CA VAL A 72 -1.97 4.74 0.78
C VAL A 72 -2.03 3.39 1.50
N LEU A 73 -3.11 2.65 1.28
CA LEU A 73 -3.26 1.27 1.78
C LEU A 73 -2.36 0.33 0.99
N ILE A 74 -1.53 -0.43 1.67
CA ILE A 74 -0.76 -1.53 1.07
C ILE A 74 -1.66 -2.76 0.98
N ARG A 75 -1.95 -3.19 -0.25
CA ARG A 75 -2.92 -4.28 -0.47
C ARG A 75 -2.28 -5.63 -0.71
N ALA A 76 -1.16 -5.67 -1.40
CA ALA A 76 -0.48 -6.92 -1.69
C ALA A 76 1.03 -6.74 -1.86
N LEU A 77 1.76 -7.79 -1.50
CA LEU A 77 3.19 -7.92 -1.71
C LEU A 77 3.49 -9.19 -2.51
N ARG A 78 4.52 -9.12 -3.35
CA ARG A 78 5.22 -10.29 -3.85
C ARG A 78 6.30 -10.66 -2.83
N PRO A 79 6.18 -11.79 -2.10
CA PRO A 79 7.17 -12.19 -1.10
C PRO A 79 8.57 -12.31 -1.69
N LEU A 80 9.60 -11.89 -0.93
CA LEU A 80 11.02 -12.01 -1.28
C LEU A 80 11.77 -12.86 -0.26
N GLU A 81 11.79 -12.46 1.00
CA GLU A 81 12.53 -13.11 2.08
C GLU A 81 11.61 -13.49 3.23
N GLY A 82 12.02 -14.48 4.03
CA GLY A 82 11.23 -14.96 5.16
C GLY A 82 9.95 -15.69 4.74
N ILE A 83 9.95 -16.39 3.60
CA ILE A 83 8.77 -17.07 3.04
C ILE A 83 8.26 -18.14 4.02
N ASP A 84 9.14 -18.91 4.64
CA ASP A 84 8.77 -19.95 5.62
C ASP A 84 8.16 -19.32 6.88
N LEU A 85 8.72 -18.20 7.36
CA LEU A 85 8.18 -17.44 8.47
C LEU A 85 6.79 -16.89 8.14
N MET A 86 6.61 -16.34 6.93
CA MET A 86 5.29 -15.91 6.45
C MET A 86 4.29 -17.07 6.38
N ALA A 87 4.73 -18.24 5.90
CA ALA A 87 3.90 -19.44 5.81
C ALA A 87 3.47 -19.91 7.20
N GLN A 88 4.37 -19.93 8.16
CA GLN A 88 4.10 -20.25 9.56
C GLN A 88 3.06 -19.30 10.17
N ARG A 89 3.26 -17.97 10.07
CA ARG A 89 2.34 -16.95 10.58
C ARG A 89 0.96 -17.02 9.93
N ARG A 90 0.92 -17.40 8.65
CA ARG A 90 -0.30 -17.54 7.85
C ARG A 90 -1.01 -18.89 8.06
N GLY A 91 -0.29 -19.93 8.53
CA GLY A 91 -0.78 -21.31 8.60
C GLY A 91 -1.04 -21.90 7.20
N ARG A 92 -0.26 -21.51 6.18
CA ARG A 92 -0.39 -21.95 4.78
C ARG A 92 0.82 -21.57 3.95
N GLU A 93 1.10 -22.33 2.90
CA GLU A 93 2.29 -22.17 2.04
C GLU A 93 2.07 -21.29 0.80
N SER A 94 0.84 -20.91 0.48
CA SER A 94 0.53 -20.15 -0.72
C SER A 94 -0.35 -18.94 -0.44
N ARG A 95 -0.36 -17.98 -1.37
CA ARG A 95 -1.14 -16.75 -1.27
C ARG A 95 -0.86 -16.00 0.05
N LEU A 96 0.42 -15.86 0.37
CA LEU A 96 0.88 -15.36 1.66
C LEU A 96 0.50 -13.90 1.87
N CYS A 97 0.76 -13.03 0.87
CA CYS A 97 0.62 -11.57 0.98
C CYS A 97 -0.35 -10.97 -0.04
N ASN A 98 -1.22 -11.75 -0.68
CA ASN A 98 -2.16 -11.28 -1.70
C ASN A 98 -3.49 -10.79 -1.12
N GLY A 99 -3.42 -9.78 -0.29
CA GLY A 99 -4.54 -9.10 0.36
C GLY A 99 -4.08 -8.35 1.61
N PRO A 100 -4.72 -7.22 1.98
CA PRO A 100 -4.22 -6.32 3.02
C PRO A 100 -4.10 -6.99 4.39
N GLY A 101 -5.10 -7.73 4.86
CA GLY A 101 -5.00 -8.48 6.11
C GLY A 101 -4.12 -9.73 6.01
N ARG A 102 -3.86 -10.23 4.80
CA ARG A 102 -2.93 -11.36 4.60
C ARG A 102 -1.49 -10.90 4.72
N LEU A 103 -1.14 -9.79 4.10
CA LEU A 103 0.22 -9.26 4.15
C LEU A 103 0.61 -8.84 5.58
N THR A 104 -0.28 -8.18 6.31
CA THR A 104 0.02 -7.79 7.70
C THR A 104 0.27 -9.00 8.58
N ARG A 105 -0.58 -10.04 8.48
CA ARG A 105 -0.34 -11.29 9.21
C ARG A 105 0.95 -11.98 8.77
N ALA A 106 1.27 -12.01 7.48
CA ALA A 106 2.51 -12.62 6.97
C ALA A 106 3.76 -11.89 7.45
N LEU A 107 3.71 -10.56 7.48
CA LEU A 107 4.81 -9.73 7.99
C LEU A 107 4.87 -9.68 9.53
N GLY A 108 3.84 -10.12 10.26
CA GLY A 108 3.75 -9.97 11.71
C GLY A 108 3.46 -8.53 12.14
N VAL A 109 2.66 -7.81 11.35
CA VAL A 109 2.29 -6.41 11.62
C VAL A 109 0.95 -6.36 12.36
N ASP A 110 0.89 -5.59 13.45
CA ASP A 110 -0.30 -5.34 14.25
C ASP A 110 -0.40 -3.86 14.69
N LEU A 111 -1.23 -3.54 15.67
CA LEU A 111 -1.43 -2.17 16.14
C LEU A 111 -0.21 -1.58 16.87
N SER A 112 0.75 -2.39 17.31
CA SER A 112 1.96 -1.88 17.99
C SER A 112 2.85 -1.06 17.05
N GLN A 113 2.76 -1.30 15.75
CA GLN A 113 3.47 -0.52 14.73
C GLN A 113 2.68 0.72 14.24
N ASP A 114 1.50 1.05 14.79
CA ASP A 114 0.82 2.30 14.43
C ASP A 114 1.69 3.50 14.80
N ALA A 115 1.81 4.47 13.90
CA ALA A 115 2.69 5.64 13.98
C ALA A 115 4.21 5.33 13.89
N HIS A 116 4.64 4.10 13.55
CA HIS A 116 6.05 3.83 13.25
C HIS A 116 6.51 4.61 12.01
N ASP A 117 7.72 5.12 12.05
CA ASP A 117 8.40 5.73 10.90
C ASP A 117 8.86 4.62 9.94
N LEU A 118 8.20 4.53 8.79
CA LEU A 118 8.50 3.53 7.76
C LEU A 118 9.81 3.78 7.00
N THR A 119 10.55 4.81 7.36
CA THR A 119 11.88 5.12 6.79
C THR A 119 13.04 4.70 7.69
N ALA A 120 12.79 4.48 8.99
CA ALA A 120 13.85 4.33 9.98
C ALA A 120 13.55 3.34 11.13
N SER A 121 12.45 2.55 11.05
CA SER A 121 12.12 1.56 12.09
C SER A 121 12.42 0.12 11.63
N ASP A 122 12.01 -0.87 12.43
CA ASP A 122 12.02 -2.29 12.09
C ASP A 122 11.04 -2.65 10.96
N LEU A 123 9.96 -1.87 10.80
CA LEU A 123 9.02 -1.95 9.68
C LEU A 123 9.33 -0.83 8.67
N THR A 124 9.94 -1.17 7.53
CA THR A 124 10.42 -0.17 6.57
C THR A 124 9.88 -0.34 5.15
N ILE A 125 9.81 0.78 4.43
CA ILE A 125 9.60 0.83 2.99
C ILE A 125 10.83 1.49 2.36
N SER A 126 11.54 0.76 1.52
CA SER A 126 12.70 1.24 0.78
C SER A 126 12.40 1.29 -0.71
N LYS A 127 13.23 2.04 -1.45
CA LYS A 127 13.20 2.04 -2.91
C LYS A 127 13.55 0.64 -3.41
N GLY A 128 12.73 0.11 -4.32
CA GLY A 128 12.94 -1.19 -4.98
C GLY A 128 12.93 -1.03 -6.50
N GLU A 129 13.09 -2.16 -7.19
CA GLU A 129 12.87 -2.21 -8.64
C GLU A 129 11.41 -1.85 -8.95
N PRO A 130 11.17 -0.94 -9.91
CA PRO A 130 9.82 -0.61 -10.30
C PRO A 130 9.11 -1.87 -10.82
N PRO A 131 7.86 -2.14 -10.40
CA PRO A 131 7.07 -3.14 -11.08
C PRO A 131 6.93 -2.70 -12.55
N GLY A 132 6.93 -3.62 -13.48
CA GLY A 132 6.82 -3.29 -14.91
C GLY A 132 5.65 -2.34 -15.22
N GLU A 133 4.66 -2.75 -15.98
CA GLU A 133 3.47 -1.94 -16.26
C GLU A 133 2.55 -1.87 -15.02
N ILE A 134 2.05 -0.66 -14.72
CA ILE A 134 1.08 -0.42 -13.63
C ILE A 134 -0.29 -0.16 -14.24
N MET A 135 -1.29 -0.89 -13.76
CA MET A 135 -2.69 -0.66 -14.08
C MET A 135 -3.36 0.13 -12.96
N SER A 136 -4.16 1.13 -13.35
CA SER A 136 -5.10 1.83 -12.47
C SER A 136 -6.51 1.25 -12.65
N THR A 137 -7.23 1.04 -11.56
CA THR A 137 -8.60 0.49 -11.55
C THR A 137 -9.37 0.92 -10.30
N THR A 138 -10.61 0.51 -10.18
CA THR A 138 -11.44 0.81 -9.00
C THR A 138 -10.99 0.06 -7.76
N ARG A 139 -11.19 0.67 -6.59
CA ARG A 139 -10.85 0.11 -5.27
C ARG A 139 -11.78 -1.03 -4.86
N ILE A 140 -11.32 -1.83 -3.92
CA ILE A 140 -12.02 -3.03 -3.45
C ILE A 140 -12.52 -2.86 -2.02
N GLY A 141 -13.75 -3.31 -1.75
CA GLY A 141 -14.29 -3.37 -0.39
C GLY A 141 -14.78 -2.04 0.17
N ILE A 142 -14.97 -1.04 -0.68
CA ILE A 142 -15.56 0.25 -0.33
C ILE A 142 -17.00 0.35 -0.87
N THR A 143 -17.82 1.22 -0.24
CA THR A 143 -19.22 1.44 -0.61
C THR A 143 -19.51 2.85 -1.13
N ARG A 144 -18.50 3.75 -1.08
CA ARG A 144 -18.55 5.14 -1.54
C ARG A 144 -17.31 5.44 -2.37
N GLY A 145 -17.40 6.37 -3.33
CA GLY A 145 -16.28 6.67 -4.24
C GLY A 145 -15.80 5.45 -5.01
N THR A 146 -16.73 4.53 -5.34
CA THR A 146 -16.43 3.26 -5.99
C THR A 146 -16.00 3.41 -7.44
N GLU A 147 -16.34 4.54 -8.06
CA GLU A 147 -15.99 4.91 -9.44
C GLU A 147 -14.55 5.41 -9.59
N LEU A 148 -13.91 5.83 -8.50
CA LEU A 148 -12.56 6.41 -8.54
C LEU A 148 -11.51 5.33 -8.83
N PRO A 149 -10.65 5.52 -9.87
CA PRO A 149 -9.65 4.54 -10.27
C PRO A 149 -8.38 4.63 -9.40
N TRP A 150 -8.53 4.65 -8.09
CA TRP A 150 -7.45 4.87 -7.12
C TRP A 150 -6.87 3.59 -6.53
N ARG A 151 -7.01 2.49 -7.23
CA ARG A 151 -6.29 1.25 -6.96
C ARG A 151 -5.27 1.02 -8.06
N TYR A 152 -4.01 0.83 -7.67
CA TYR A 152 -2.87 0.64 -8.54
C TYR A 152 -2.30 -0.75 -8.32
N LEU A 153 -2.02 -1.47 -9.40
CA LEU A 153 -1.46 -2.83 -9.32
C LEU A 153 -0.44 -3.09 -10.42
N ALA A 154 0.55 -3.92 -10.12
CA ALA A 154 1.53 -4.42 -11.08
C ALA A 154 0.82 -5.38 -12.05
N LEU A 155 0.78 -4.99 -13.33
CA LEU A 155 0.08 -5.76 -14.35
C LEU A 155 0.74 -7.13 -14.53
N GLY A 156 -0.10 -8.18 -14.50
CA GLY A 156 0.36 -9.56 -14.66
C GLY A 156 0.97 -10.19 -13.40
N ASP A 157 1.19 -9.45 -12.31
CA ASP A 157 1.70 -10.06 -11.08
C ASP A 157 0.64 -10.99 -10.44
N ARG A 158 1.07 -12.23 -10.17
CA ARG A 158 0.19 -13.25 -9.58
C ARG A 158 -0.15 -13.02 -8.11
N ASN A 159 0.58 -12.11 -7.44
CA ASN A 159 0.39 -11.82 -6.02
C ASN A 159 -0.62 -10.70 -5.75
N VAL A 160 -1.18 -10.05 -6.76
CA VAL A 160 -2.27 -9.07 -6.57
C VAL A 160 -3.47 -9.73 -5.87
N SER A 161 -4.19 -8.95 -5.05
CA SER A 161 -5.26 -9.47 -4.19
C SER A 161 -6.46 -9.99 -4.99
N VAL A 162 -6.87 -9.23 -6.00
CA VAL A 162 -7.95 -9.56 -6.94
C VAL A 162 -7.52 -9.13 -8.34
N ARG A 163 -7.54 -10.06 -9.29
CA ARG A 163 -7.26 -9.75 -10.70
C ARG A 163 -8.44 -8.99 -11.31
N PRO A 164 -8.19 -7.92 -12.08
CA PRO A 164 -9.24 -7.26 -12.87
C PRO A 164 -9.87 -8.26 -13.86
N ARG A 165 -11.17 -8.16 -14.08
CA ARG A 165 -11.92 -9.16 -14.87
C ARG A 165 -11.58 -9.21 -16.35
N THR A 166 -11.00 -8.17 -16.97
CA THR A 166 -10.43 -8.21 -18.34
C THR A 166 -9.63 -6.96 -18.63
N MET A 167 -8.61 -7.08 -19.48
CA MET A 167 -7.84 -5.97 -20.03
C MET A 167 -8.65 -5.09 -21.00
N GLU A 168 -9.82 -5.52 -21.43
CA GLU A 168 -10.63 -4.83 -22.45
C GLU A 168 -11.51 -3.71 -21.92
N SER A 169 -11.76 -3.63 -20.60
CA SER A 169 -12.65 -2.63 -20.01
C SER A 169 -11.99 -1.36 -19.49
N CYS A 170 -10.68 -1.23 -19.54
CA CYS A 170 -9.97 -0.04 -19.08
C CYS A 170 -9.40 0.74 -20.25
N GLY A 171 -10.24 1.61 -20.87
CA GLY A 171 -9.92 2.45 -22.03
C GLY A 171 -8.94 3.61 -21.74
N LEU A 172 -8.04 3.50 -20.78
CA LEU A 172 -7.00 4.48 -20.50
C LEU A 172 -5.63 3.88 -20.79
N ARG A 173 -5.27 3.85 -22.08
CA ARG A 173 -3.86 3.72 -22.48
C ARG A 173 -3.12 4.99 -22.09
N ASN A 174 -2.18 4.84 -21.18
CA ASN A 174 -0.96 5.62 -21.01
C ASN A 174 -0.93 7.07 -21.47
N ALA A 175 -1.11 7.99 -20.55
CA ALA A 175 -0.59 9.35 -20.67
C ALA A 175 0.54 9.59 -19.63
N TRP A 176 1.54 8.71 -19.62
CA TRP A 176 2.81 8.99 -18.93
C TRP A 176 3.98 8.79 -19.88
N THR A 177 4.00 9.62 -20.95
CA THR A 177 5.23 9.83 -21.72
C THR A 177 6.07 10.83 -20.95
N GLY A 178 7.18 10.34 -20.38
CA GLY A 178 8.12 11.16 -19.64
C GLY A 178 8.56 12.39 -20.44
N SER A 179 8.28 13.56 -19.89
CA SER A 179 8.86 14.81 -20.38
C SER A 179 10.36 14.75 -20.12
N ARG A 180 11.11 14.56 -21.21
CA ARG A 180 12.56 14.76 -21.20
C ARG A 180 12.84 16.23 -20.90
N PHE A 181 13.35 16.51 -19.73
CA PHE A 181 14.00 17.79 -19.45
C PHE A 181 15.20 17.93 -20.39
N ARG A 182 15.04 18.66 -21.48
CA ARG A 182 16.18 19.17 -22.29
C ARG A 182 16.77 20.34 -21.52
N GLY A 183 17.90 20.10 -20.88
CA GLY A 183 18.75 21.16 -20.36
C GLY A 183 19.19 22.09 -21.53
N ARG A 184 18.83 23.35 -21.46
CA ARG A 184 19.42 24.39 -22.29
C ARG A 184 20.86 24.56 -21.83
N ARG A 185 21.81 24.22 -22.69
CA ARG A 185 23.17 24.76 -22.59
C ARG A 185 23.11 26.22 -23.04
N SER A 186 23.39 27.16 -22.17
CA SER A 186 23.73 28.52 -22.51
C SER A 186 25.19 28.55 -23.00
N MET A 187 25.37 28.89 -24.27
CA MET A 187 26.62 29.41 -24.77
C MET A 187 26.62 30.92 -24.53
N GLY A 188 27.71 31.44 -24.04
CA GLY A 188 28.05 32.84 -23.85
C GLY A 188 29.28 32.93 -22.96
#